data_08f5e5d230d89a1b928e1c7ecc4e5ab3
#
_entry.id   08f5e5d230d89a1b928e1c7ecc4e5ab3
#
_cell.length_a   1.000
_cell.length_b   1.000
_cell.length_c   1.000
_cell.angle_alpha   90.00
_cell.angle_beta   90.00
_cell.angle_gamma   90.00
#
_symmetry.space_group_name_H-M   'P 1'
#
loop_
_entity.id
_entity.type
_entity.pdbx_description
1 polymer ?
#
loop_
_entity_poly.entity_id
_entity_poly.type
_entity_poly.pdbx_seq_one_letter_code
_entity_poly.pdbx_strand_id
1 'polypeptide(L)'
;MRIWVGFLLVAGLFLPAAAVAAPKTHVAVFGKWMPVKLFVGPNQDHTLDIKVRPLYVDGQLKEFTTGSPYDITDRQFVVRRAFRLNDWLPEDEGKPHKFTWQRGGWLLVDGSAGRITQLRLPDFDPFYSDAIWYRDYAAYCGMSESGEKLLAVVFQLGRRKPLLSKPLRAANGGGLPESECAAPQWQRQPVRVTFQPVGSPKVTFSIRSYSGDPMTGTNAETNDDVEVKQE
;
A
#
# COMPACT_ATOMS: atom_id res chain seq x y z
N MET A 1 -63.64 -26.68 -58.32
CA MET A 1 -63.46 -26.00 -57.04
C MET A 1 -62.19 -26.57 -56.41
N ARG A 2 -61.04 -25.87 -56.58
CA ARG A 2 -59.73 -26.30 -56.07
C ARG A 2 -59.35 -25.40 -54.91
N ILE A 3 -59.27 -25.98 -53.70
CA ILE A 3 -58.87 -25.31 -52.44
C ILE A 3 -57.35 -25.41 -52.32
N TRP A 4 -56.65 -24.28 -52.33
CA TRP A 4 -55.25 -24.19 -52.04
C TRP A 4 -55.05 -23.93 -50.51
N VAL A 5 -54.39 -24.88 -49.85
CA VAL A 5 -53.99 -24.73 -48.43
C VAL A 5 -52.54 -24.21 -48.44
N GLY A 6 -52.42 -22.96 -48.03
CA GLY A 6 -51.09 -22.34 -47.88
C GLY A 6 -50.46 -22.78 -46.55
N PHE A 7 -49.29 -23.40 -46.61
CA PHE A 7 -48.46 -23.69 -45.44
C PHE A 7 -47.58 -22.46 -45.09
N LEU A 8 -47.85 -21.83 -43.95
CA LEU A 8 -46.99 -20.80 -43.39
C LEU A 8 -45.84 -21.47 -42.60
N LEU A 9 -44.63 -21.39 -43.13
CA LEU A 9 -43.40 -21.79 -42.47
C LEU A 9 -42.97 -20.65 -41.54
N VAL A 10 -43.14 -20.83 -40.20
CA VAL A 10 -42.59 -19.92 -39.18
C VAL A 10 -41.13 -20.32 -38.92
N ALA A 11 -40.21 -19.58 -39.51
CA ALA A 11 -38.78 -19.73 -39.21
C ALA A 11 -38.48 -19.07 -37.87
N GLY A 12 -38.33 -19.89 -36.80
CA GLY A 12 -37.90 -19.42 -35.49
C GLY A 12 -36.43 -19.03 -35.54
N LEU A 13 -36.14 -17.73 -35.35
CA LEU A 13 -34.79 -17.22 -35.11
C LEU A 13 -34.30 -17.69 -33.72
N PHE A 14 -33.50 -18.72 -33.68
CA PHE A 14 -32.70 -19.06 -32.49
C PHE A 14 -31.53 -18.08 -32.41
N LEU A 15 -31.64 -17.05 -31.55
CA LEU A 15 -30.51 -16.23 -31.14
C LEU A 15 -29.64 -17.05 -30.17
N PRO A 16 -28.35 -17.27 -30.45
CA PRO A 16 -27.47 -17.93 -29.49
C PRO A 16 -27.32 -17.01 -28.26
N ALA A 17 -27.72 -17.51 -27.09
CA ALA A 17 -27.45 -16.87 -25.84
C ALA A 17 -25.91 -16.81 -25.65
N ALA A 18 -25.32 -15.61 -25.72
CA ALA A 18 -23.93 -15.43 -25.43
C ALA A 18 -23.68 -15.84 -23.95
N ALA A 19 -22.99 -16.97 -23.77
CA ALA A 19 -22.55 -17.39 -22.44
C ALA A 19 -21.60 -16.32 -21.87
N VAL A 20 -22.05 -15.55 -20.88
CA VAL A 20 -21.21 -14.63 -20.11
C VAL A 20 -20.26 -15.51 -19.32
N ALA A 21 -18.98 -15.53 -19.71
CA ALA A 21 -17.94 -16.25 -19.00
C ALA A 21 -17.87 -15.69 -17.56
N ALA A 22 -17.96 -16.59 -16.57
CA ALA A 22 -17.82 -16.21 -15.17
C ALA A 22 -16.46 -15.51 -14.98
N PRO A 23 -16.39 -14.40 -14.20
CA PRO A 23 -15.15 -13.70 -13.97
C PRO A 23 -14.13 -14.66 -13.31
N LYS A 24 -12.94 -14.73 -13.90
CA LYS A 24 -11.85 -15.57 -13.38
C LYS A 24 -11.45 -15.02 -12.01
N THR A 25 -11.60 -15.85 -10.97
CA THR A 25 -11.16 -15.51 -9.63
C THR A 25 -9.67 -15.77 -9.52
N HIS A 26 -8.90 -14.73 -9.19
CA HIS A 26 -7.48 -14.85 -8.93
C HIS A 26 -7.22 -15.18 -7.46
N VAL A 27 -6.17 -15.95 -7.20
CA VAL A 27 -5.83 -16.41 -5.85
C VAL A 27 -4.47 -15.83 -5.46
N ALA A 28 -4.47 -14.95 -4.46
CA ALA A 28 -3.26 -14.44 -3.84
C ALA A 28 -2.99 -15.21 -2.54
N VAL A 29 -1.81 -15.83 -2.43
CA VAL A 29 -1.42 -16.62 -1.26
C VAL A 29 -0.01 -16.27 -0.81
N PHE A 30 0.21 -16.33 0.50
CA PHE A 30 1.52 -16.15 1.09
C PHE A 30 2.22 -17.49 1.32
N GLY A 31 3.50 -17.53 1.03
CA GLY A 31 4.35 -18.67 1.37
C GLY A 31 4.82 -18.66 2.83
N LYS A 32 5.74 -19.55 3.12
CA LYS A 32 6.33 -19.69 4.47
C LYS A 32 7.21 -18.49 4.81
N TRP A 33 7.21 -18.11 6.09
CA TRP A 33 8.12 -17.12 6.65
C TRP A 33 9.57 -17.60 6.63
N MET A 34 10.47 -16.69 6.23
CA MET A 34 11.90 -16.90 6.23
C MET A 34 12.57 -15.78 7.05
N PRO A 35 13.42 -16.09 8.02
CA PRO A 35 14.22 -15.09 8.71
C PRO A 35 15.30 -14.57 7.76
N VAL A 36 15.47 -13.24 7.72
CA VAL A 36 16.50 -12.59 6.93
C VAL A 36 17.11 -11.42 7.69
N LYS A 37 18.34 -11.06 7.33
CA LYS A 37 19.01 -9.88 7.86
C LYS A 37 18.79 -8.70 6.91
N LEU A 38 18.25 -7.63 7.46
CA LEU A 38 18.09 -6.35 6.81
C LEU A 38 19.25 -5.45 7.23
N PHE A 39 19.95 -4.88 6.28
CA PHE A 39 20.94 -3.85 6.58
C PHE A 39 20.25 -2.49 6.73
N VAL A 40 20.56 -1.79 7.81
CA VAL A 40 20.01 -0.48 8.15
C VAL A 40 21.14 0.51 8.42
N GLY A 41 20.83 1.79 8.22
CA GLY A 41 21.78 2.87 8.38
C GLY A 41 22.56 3.21 7.09
N PRO A 42 23.14 4.42 7.05
CA PRO A 42 23.81 4.93 5.86
C PRO A 42 25.05 4.12 5.45
N ASN A 43 25.70 3.49 6.42
CA ASN A 43 26.93 2.68 6.19
C ASN A 43 26.64 1.17 6.13
N GLN A 44 25.37 0.75 6.27
CA GLN A 44 24.97 -0.66 6.32
C GLN A 44 25.72 -1.48 7.40
N ASP A 45 26.13 -0.82 8.48
CA ASP A 45 26.89 -1.40 9.59
C ASP A 45 26.03 -2.09 10.64
N HIS A 46 24.72 -1.80 10.64
CA HIS A 46 23.75 -2.40 11.52
C HIS A 46 22.83 -3.38 10.78
N THR A 47 22.50 -4.48 11.42
CA THR A 47 21.54 -5.45 10.88
C THR A 47 20.34 -5.60 11.80
N LEU A 48 19.15 -5.69 11.19
CA LEU A 48 17.90 -6.00 11.84
C LEU A 48 17.38 -7.34 11.35
N ASP A 49 17.05 -8.24 12.27
CA ASP A 49 16.43 -9.51 11.91
C ASP A 49 14.95 -9.29 11.62
N ILE A 50 14.54 -9.56 10.39
CA ILE A 50 13.15 -9.49 9.98
C ILE A 50 12.68 -10.83 9.40
N LYS A 51 11.37 -11.00 9.31
CA LYS A 51 10.77 -12.14 8.62
C LYS A 51 10.18 -11.67 7.31
N VAL A 52 10.51 -12.37 6.23
CA VAL A 52 9.93 -12.16 4.91
C VAL A 52 9.22 -13.42 4.43
N ARG A 53 8.26 -13.26 3.55
CA ARG A 53 7.59 -14.38 2.90
C ARG A 53 7.26 -14.05 1.45
N PRO A 54 7.27 -15.04 0.55
CA PRO A 54 6.85 -14.83 -0.82
C PRO A 54 5.34 -14.61 -0.91
N LEU A 55 4.93 -13.78 -1.86
CA LEU A 55 3.56 -13.56 -2.26
C LEU A 55 3.38 -14.13 -3.67
N TYR A 56 2.48 -15.08 -3.78
CA TYR A 56 2.11 -15.72 -5.05
C TYR A 56 0.75 -15.22 -5.50
N VAL A 57 0.60 -15.05 -6.82
CA VAL A 57 -0.70 -14.85 -7.45
C VAL A 57 -0.83 -15.92 -8.52
N ASP A 58 -1.91 -16.70 -8.47
CA ASP A 58 -2.16 -17.83 -9.37
C ASP A 58 -0.98 -18.84 -9.43
N GLY A 59 -0.37 -19.09 -8.28
CA GLY A 59 0.77 -19.99 -8.15
C GLY A 59 2.12 -19.42 -8.62
N GLN A 60 2.16 -18.20 -9.14
CA GLN A 60 3.39 -17.56 -9.57
C GLN A 60 3.92 -16.61 -8.50
N LEU A 61 5.20 -16.73 -8.15
CA LEU A 61 5.88 -15.78 -7.28
C LEU A 61 5.86 -14.39 -7.93
N LYS A 62 5.30 -13.41 -7.24
CA LYS A 62 5.24 -12.03 -7.70
C LYS A 62 6.14 -11.11 -6.90
N GLU A 63 6.10 -11.21 -5.59
CA GLU A 63 6.83 -10.29 -4.70
C GLU A 63 7.25 -11.03 -3.41
N PHE A 64 8.15 -10.41 -2.65
CA PHE A 64 8.40 -10.75 -1.26
C PHE A 64 7.82 -9.66 -0.36
N THR A 65 7.31 -10.08 0.79
CA THR A 65 6.61 -9.20 1.72
C THR A 65 7.10 -9.38 3.15
N THR A 66 6.92 -8.37 3.97
CA THR A 66 7.19 -8.40 5.41
C THR A 66 5.98 -7.84 6.17
N GLY A 67 5.87 -8.16 7.45
CA GLY A 67 4.73 -7.74 8.25
C GLY A 67 3.42 -8.45 7.88
N SER A 68 2.36 -8.09 8.58
CA SER A 68 1.01 -8.62 8.32
C SER A 68 0.32 -7.82 7.21
N PRO A 69 -0.45 -8.45 6.33
CA PRO A 69 -1.31 -7.74 5.41
C PRO A 69 -2.41 -7.02 6.20
N TYR A 70 -2.91 -5.94 5.63
CA TYR A 70 -4.04 -5.19 6.15
C TYR A 70 -5.14 -5.13 5.08
N ASP A 71 -6.33 -5.64 5.42
CA ASP A 71 -7.46 -5.72 4.49
C ASP A 71 -8.12 -4.34 4.35
N ILE A 72 -8.18 -3.85 3.12
CA ILE A 72 -8.89 -2.61 2.74
C ILE A 72 -10.35 -2.93 2.44
N THR A 73 -10.57 -4.01 1.67
CA THR A 73 -11.88 -4.57 1.34
C THR A 73 -11.79 -6.09 1.38
N ASP A 74 -12.89 -6.79 1.16
CA ASP A 74 -12.91 -8.27 1.07
C ASP A 74 -12.02 -8.82 -0.06
N ARG A 75 -11.59 -7.98 -1.00
CA ARG A 75 -10.82 -8.39 -2.19
C ARG A 75 -9.50 -7.66 -2.35
N GLN A 76 -9.25 -6.64 -1.54
CA GLN A 76 -8.05 -5.82 -1.62
C GLN A 76 -7.38 -5.71 -0.26
N PHE A 77 -6.09 -5.91 -0.25
CA PHE A 77 -5.27 -5.70 0.95
C PHE A 77 -3.97 -4.98 0.59
N VAL A 78 -3.39 -4.37 1.60
CA VAL A 78 -2.07 -3.77 1.50
C VAL A 78 -1.08 -4.57 2.33
N VAL A 79 0.17 -4.63 1.87
CA VAL A 79 1.25 -5.33 2.57
C VAL A 79 2.58 -4.64 2.29
N ARG A 80 3.47 -4.66 3.27
CA ARG A 80 4.80 -4.09 3.12
C ARG A 80 5.64 -4.95 2.18
N ARG A 81 6.26 -4.33 1.17
CA ARG A 81 7.20 -4.98 0.28
C ARG A 81 8.53 -5.23 0.99
N ALA A 82 9.17 -6.35 0.69
CA ALA A 82 10.58 -6.59 0.92
C ALA A 82 11.20 -7.03 -0.40
N PHE A 83 12.43 -6.64 -0.66
CA PHE A 83 13.13 -7.08 -1.86
C PHE A 83 14.60 -7.35 -1.54
N ARG A 84 15.23 -8.15 -2.39
CA ARG A 84 16.64 -8.46 -2.27
C ARG A 84 17.42 -7.83 -3.41
N LEU A 85 18.51 -7.22 -3.07
CA LEU A 85 19.50 -6.76 -4.03
C LEU A 85 20.57 -7.84 -4.20
N ASN A 86 21.08 -7.96 -5.40
CA ASN A 86 22.24 -8.78 -5.66
C ASN A 86 23.50 -7.93 -5.43
N ASP A 87 24.24 -8.24 -4.38
CA ASP A 87 25.50 -7.56 -4.02
C ASP A 87 26.73 -8.23 -4.68
N TRP A 88 26.52 -9.07 -5.67
CA TRP A 88 27.59 -9.74 -6.38
C TRP A 88 28.30 -8.74 -7.30
N LEU A 89 29.61 -8.61 -7.12
CA LEU A 89 30.47 -7.78 -7.93
C LEU A 89 31.24 -8.64 -8.95
N PRO A 90 31.76 -8.08 -10.05
CA PRO A 90 32.57 -8.81 -11.02
C PRO A 90 33.76 -9.53 -10.38
N GLU A 91 34.35 -8.97 -9.31
CA GLU A 91 35.47 -9.58 -8.56
C GLU A 91 35.05 -10.80 -7.73
N ASP A 92 33.73 -11.05 -7.60
CA ASP A 92 33.18 -12.22 -6.91
C ASP A 92 32.89 -13.39 -7.85
N GLU A 93 33.45 -13.37 -9.08
CA GLU A 93 33.28 -14.47 -10.01
C GLU A 93 33.76 -15.80 -9.39
N GLY A 94 32.88 -16.80 -9.43
CA GLY A 94 33.12 -18.11 -8.80
C GLY A 94 32.70 -18.21 -7.32
N LYS A 95 32.30 -17.11 -6.67
CA LYS A 95 31.71 -17.13 -5.31
C LYS A 95 30.20 -17.29 -5.35
N PRO A 96 29.57 -17.80 -4.27
CA PRO A 96 28.10 -17.84 -4.18
C PRO A 96 27.52 -16.44 -4.21
N HIS A 97 26.39 -16.26 -4.93
CA HIS A 97 25.69 -14.99 -4.98
C HIS A 97 25.29 -14.51 -3.58
N LYS A 98 25.67 -13.30 -3.25
CA LYS A 98 25.31 -12.62 -2.01
C LYS A 98 24.13 -11.71 -2.25
N PHE A 99 23.10 -11.83 -1.43
CA PHE A 99 21.92 -10.99 -1.51
C PHE A 99 21.73 -10.20 -0.21
N THR A 100 21.43 -8.92 -0.35
CA THR A 100 21.06 -8.03 0.74
C THR A 100 19.57 -7.75 0.68
N TRP A 101 18.88 -7.91 1.82
CA TRP A 101 17.47 -7.61 1.91
C TRP A 101 17.24 -6.14 2.28
N GLN A 102 16.21 -5.55 1.68
CA GLN A 102 15.78 -4.19 1.97
C GLN A 102 14.26 -4.12 2.15
N ARG A 103 13.81 -3.21 3.00
CA ARG A 103 12.39 -2.84 3.05
C ARG A 103 12.05 -2.00 1.83
N GLY A 104 10.93 -2.31 1.18
CA GLY A 104 10.34 -1.50 0.15
C GLY A 104 9.21 -0.62 0.67
N GLY A 105 8.48 -0.02 -0.26
CA GLY A 105 7.21 0.66 0.00
C GLY A 105 6.08 -0.34 0.27
N TRP A 106 4.86 0.11 0.07
CA TRP A 106 3.66 -0.70 0.22
C TRP A 106 3.13 -1.20 -1.11
N LEU A 107 2.56 -2.38 -1.10
CA LEU A 107 1.89 -3.00 -2.23
C LEU A 107 0.39 -3.02 -1.96
N LEU A 108 -0.40 -2.68 -2.96
CA LEU A 108 -1.84 -2.96 -3.01
C LEU A 108 -2.03 -4.23 -3.84
N VAL A 109 -2.65 -5.23 -3.25
CA VAL A 109 -2.99 -6.50 -3.89
C VAL A 109 -4.48 -6.52 -4.14
N ASP A 110 -4.88 -6.65 -5.40
CA ASP A 110 -6.26 -6.79 -5.84
C ASP A 110 -6.52 -8.24 -6.23
N GLY A 111 -7.18 -8.98 -5.35
CA GLY A 111 -7.54 -10.38 -5.57
C GLY A 111 -8.59 -10.57 -6.68
N SER A 112 -9.35 -9.53 -7.03
CA SER A 112 -10.32 -9.61 -8.14
C SER A 112 -9.62 -9.58 -9.49
N ALA A 113 -8.61 -8.72 -9.64
CA ALA A 113 -7.86 -8.52 -10.87
C ALA A 113 -6.58 -9.36 -10.94
N GLY A 114 -6.19 -10.04 -9.86
CA GLY A 114 -4.90 -10.74 -9.76
C GLY A 114 -3.70 -9.81 -9.89
N ARG A 115 -3.86 -8.53 -9.55
CA ARG A 115 -2.87 -7.49 -9.77
C ARG A 115 -2.23 -7.02 -8.48
N ILE A 116 -0.93 -6.81 -8.54
CA ILE A 116 -0.16 -6.17 -7.49
C ILE A 116 0.32 -4.82 -8.01
N THR A 117 0.07 -3.76 -7.25
CA THR A 117 0.46 -2.39 -7.58
C THR A 117 1.29 -1.82 -6.45
N GLN A 118 2.44 -1.24 -6.76
CA GLN A 118 3.23 -0.51 -5.78
C GLN A 118 2.54 0.83 -5.48
N LEU A 119 2.23 1.07 -4.21
CA LEU A 119 1.66 2.32 -3.76
C LEU A 119 2.73 3.40 -3.68
N ARG A 120 2.44 4.56 -4.27
CA ARG A 120 3.26 5.76 -4.13
C ARG A 120 2.69 6.59 -3.00
N LEU A 121 3.20 6.37 -1.79
CA LEU A 121 2.85 7.19 -0.63
C LEU A 121 3.71 8.46 -0.65
N PRO A 122 3.10 9.67 -0.57
CA PRO A 122 3.84 10.93 -0.57
C PRO A 122 4.82 11.02 0.62
N ASP A 123 6.01 11.55 0.41
CA ASP A 123 7.03 11.75 1.45
C ASP A 123 7.39 10.47 2.24
N PHE A 124 7.09 9.29 1.68
CA PHE A 124 7.33 8.01 2.32
C PHE A 124 8.73 7.51 2.00
N ASP A 125 9.57 7.45 3.02
CA ASP A 125 10.88 6.84 2.94
C ASP A 125 10.84 5.40 3.50
N PRO A 126 11.20 4.37 2.71
CA PRO A 126 11.20 2.98 3.18
C PRO A 126 12.08 2.71 4.40
N PHE A 127 13.09 3.53 4.66
CA PHE A 127 13.97 3.40 5.82
C PHE A 127 13.40 4.08 7.07
N TYR A 128 12.73 5.23 6.91
CA TYR A 128 12.25 6.08 8.02
C TYR A 128 10.76 5.92 8.32
N SER A 129 9.96 5.51 7.32
CA SER A 129 8.53 5.52 7.44
C SER A 129 7.97 4.13 7.69
N ASP A 130 7.03 4.03 8.63
CA ASP A 130 6.18 2.87 8.80
C ASP A 130 4.72 3.32 8.81
N ALA A 131 3.91 2.81 7.88
CA ALA A 131 2.54 3.23 7.73
C ALA A 131 1.59 2.33 8.52
N ILE A 132 0.74 2.95 9.33
CA ILE A 132 -0.35 2.28 10.03
C ILE A 132 -1.67 2.58 9.31
N TRP A 133 -2.39 1.54 8.96
CA TRP A 133 -3.59 1.61 8.15
C TRP A 133 -4.85 1.64 9.02
N TYR A 134 -5.81 2.44 8.58
CA TYR A 134 -7.17 2.45 9.08
C TYR A 134 -8.14 2.65 7.91
N ARG A 135 -9.00 1.66 7.61
CA ARG A 135 -9.79 1.63 6.37
C ARG A 135 -8.85 1.78 5.16
N ASP A 136 -9.08 2.77 4.32
CA ASP A 136 -8.30 3.15 3.15
C ASP A 136 -7.30 4.28 3.41
N TYR A 137 -7.08 4.64 4.70
CA TYR A 137 -6.14 5.68 5.11
C TYR A 137 -4.83 5.06 5.60
N ALA A 138 -3.70 5.62 5.16
CA ALA A 138 -2.37 5.37 5.70
C ALA A 138 -1.89 6.56 6.50
N ALA A 139 -1.46 6.36 7.74
CA ALA A 139 -0.77 7.38 8.53
C ALA A 139 0.67 6.94 8.77
N TYR A 140 1.61 7.85 8.60
CA TYR A 140 3.04 7.59 8.80
C TYR A 140 3.79 8.89 9.05
N CYS A 141 4.95 8.78 9.71
CA CYS A 141 5.92 9.84 9.70
C CYS A 141 6.68 9.79 8.37
N GLY A 142 6.53 10.82 7.58
CA GLY A 142 7.23 11.00 6.32
C GLY A 142 8.52 11.80 6.50
N MET A 143 9.35 11.81 5.47
CA MET A 143 10.55 12.61 5.40
C MET A 143 10.42 13.60 4.24
N SER A 144 10.73 14.88 4.47
CA SER A 144 10.76 15.85 3.39
C SER A 144 11.78 15.44 2.31
N GLU A 145 11.58 15.91 1.09
CA GLU A 145 12.47 15.62 -0.05
C GLU A 145 13.94 16.01 0.24
N SER A 146 14.14 17.09 1.03
CA SER A 146 15.49 17.49 1.48
C SER A 146 16.07 16.61 2.60
N GLY A 147 15.29 15.72 3.22
CA GLY A 147 15.69 14.92 4.36
C GLY A 147 15.78 15.70 5.69
N GLU A 148 15.41 17.00 5.69
CA GLU A 148 15.61 17.88 6.86
C GLU A 148 14.42 17.92 7.82
N LYS A 149 13.22 17.50 7.38
CA LYS A 149 11.99 17.64 8.15
C LYS A 149 11.26 16.32 8.27
N LEU A 150 10.87 16.01 9.49
CA LEU A 150 9.94 14.94 9.77
C LEU A 150 8.51 15.46 9.61
N LEU A 151 7.68 14.75 8.88
CA LEU A 151 6.33 15.14 8.51
C LEU A 151 5.28 14.17 9.09
N ALA A 152 4.18 14.70 9.62
CA ALA A 152 2.97 13.92 9.83
C ALA A 152 2.22 13.81 8.49
N VAL A 153 2.07 12.62 7.98
CA VAL A 153 1.39 12.38 6.70
C VAL A 153 0.20 11.46 6.90
N VAL A 154 -0.95 11.87 6.35
CA VAL A 154 -2.13 11.01 6.19
C VAL A 154 -2.49 10.99 4.71
N PHE A 155 -2.52 9.81 4.16
CA PHE A 155 -2.83 9.57 2.75
C PHE A 155 -4.02 8.63 2.63
N GLN A 156 -4.93 8.91 1.71
CA GLN A 156 -6.06 8.04 1.37
C GLN A 156 -5.83 7.38 0.03
N LEU A 157 -6.08 6.07 -0.06
CA LEU A 157 -5.98 5.34 -1.32
C LEU A 157 -6.87 5.97 -2.40
N GLY A 158 -6.33 6.01 -3.62
CA GLY A 158 -7.02 6.61 -4.77
C GLY A 158 -6.86 8.12 -4.90
N ARG A 159 -6.37 8.83 -3.89
CA ARG A 159 -6.06 10.27 -4.01
C ARG A 159 -4.67 10.50 -4.61
N ARG A 160 -4.49 11.67 -5.23
CA ARG A 160 -3.19 12.11 -5.76
C ARG A 160 -2.35 12.85 -4.73
N LYS A 161 -3.00 13.52 -3.77
CA LYS A 161 -2.36 14.34 -2.73
C LYS A 161 -2.69 13.78 -1.35
N PRO A 162 -1.80 13.95 -0.35
CA PRO A 162 -2.12 13.59 1.02
C PRO A 162 -3.24 14.46 1.59
N LEU A 163 -4.04 13.91 2.50
CA LEU A 163 -5.04 14.66 3.27
C LEU A 163 -4.37 15.58 4.30
N LEU A 164 -3.25 15.11 4.83
CA LEU A 164 -2.44 15.83 5.80
C LEU A 164 -0.97 15.64 5.42
N SER A 165 -0.23 16.75 5.34
CA SER A 165 1.22 16.78 5.33
C SER A 165 1.67 18.01 6.13
N LYS A 166 2.09 17.79 7.39
CA LYS A 166 2.47 18.87 8.32
C LYS A 166 3.82 18.58 8.94
N PRO A 167 4.71 19.57 9.04
CA PRO A 167 5.97 19.41 9.75
C PRO A 167 5.73 19.06 11.24
N LEU A 168 6.44 18.06 11.75
CA LEU A 168 6.48 17.71 13.15
C LEU A 168 7.68 18.36 13.84
N ARG A 169 8.85 18.21 13.26
CA ARG A 169 10.11 18.80 13.72
C ARG A 169 11.19 18.71 12.65
N ALA A 170 12.35 19.35 12.88
CA ALA A 170 13.54 19.09 12.08
C ALA A 170 13.99 17.63 12.29
N ALA A 171 14.46 16.98 11.24
CA ALA A 171 15.03 15.64 11.32
C ALA A 171 16.41 15.71 12.00
N ASN A 172 16.71 14.75 12.87
CA ASN A 172 18.03 14.65 13.47
C ASN A 172 18.94 13.92 12.46
N GLY A 173 19.80 14.64 11.80
CA GLY A 173 20.66 14.16 10.71
C GLY A 173 21.71 13.09 11.08
N GLY A 174 21.41 12.15 11.95
CA GLY A 174 22.33 11.09 12.36
C GLY A 174 21.73 9.95 13.18
N GLY A 175 20.41 9.98 13.43
CA GLY A 175 19.74 8.89 14.13
C GLY A 175 19.42 7.71 13.21
N LEU A 176 19.30 6.50 13.80
CA LEU A 176 18.71 5.37 13.07
C LEU A 176 17.29 5.74 12.65
N PRO A 177 16.87 5.39 11.42
CA PRO A 177 15.55 5.74 10.89
C PRO A 177 14.38 5.35 11.79
N GLU A 178 14.47 4.20 12.44
CA GLU A 178 13.44 3.65 13.31
C GLU A 178 13.28 4.42 14.64
N SER A 179 14.25 5.29 14.98
CA SER A 179 14.21 6.08 16.21
C SER A 179 13.57 7.47 16.08
N GLU A 180 13.22 7.89 14.89
CA GLU A 180 12.73 9.25 14.64
C GLU A 180 11.25 9.45 15.00
N CYS A 181 10.43 8.42 14.89
CA CYS A 181 9.00 8.50 15.14
C CYS A 181 8.42 7.14 15.54
N ALA A 182 7.65 7.10 16.61
CA ALA A 182 6.87 5.91 16.93
C ALA A 182 5.75 5.72 15.88
N ALA A 183 5.29 4.48 15.73
CA ALA A 183 4.18 4.16 14.83
C ALA A 183 2.93 4.98 15.17
N PRO A 184 2.30 5.66 14.19
CA PRO A 184 1.10 6.45 14.43
C PRO A 184 -0.03 5.63 15.04
N GLN A 185 -0.86 6.26 15.86
CA GLN A 185 -1.96 5.62 16.55
C GLN A 185 -3.30 6.18 16.08
N TRP A 186 -4.19 5.30 15.58
CA TRP A 186 -5.53 5.66 15.16
C TRP A 186 -6.54 5.55 16.30
N GLN A 187 -7.34 6.61 16.46
CA GLN A 187 -8.59 6.61 17.23
C GLN A 187 -9.76 6.55 16.23
N ARG A 188 -10.77 5.71 16.52
CA ARG A 188 -11.85 5.44 15.57
C ARG A 188 -13.04 6.39 15.67
N GLN A 189 -13.31 6.91 16.86
CA GLN A 189 -14.47 7.78 17.14
C GLN A 189 -14.10 8.85 18.17
N PRO A 190 -14.03 10.13 17.77
CA PRO A 190 -13.94 10.60 16.38
C PRO A 190 -12.68 10.09 15.69
N VAL A 191 -12.65 10.09 14.35
CA VAL A 191 -11.46 9.63 13.62
C VAL A 191 -10.33 10.61 13.84
N ARG A 192 -9.30 10.15 14.55
CA ARG A 192 -8.09 10.94 14.85
C ARG A 192 -6.86 10.08 14.64
N VAL A 193 -5.75 10.73 14.39
CA VAL A 193 -4.44 10.08 14.33
C VAL A 193 -3.44 10.85 15.17
N THR A 194 -2.69 10.13 15.98
CA THR A 194 -1.66 10.69 16.86
C THR A 194 -0.29 10.28 16.36
N PHE A 195 0.58 11.24 16.18
CA PHE A 195 2.00 11.06 15.85
C PHE A 195 2.85 11.34 17.07
N GLN A 196 3.92 10.57 17.24
CA GLN A 196 4.85 10.70 18.35
C GLN A 196 6.28 10.75 17.84
N PRO A 197 6.79 11.95 17.48
CA PRO A 197 8.21 12.09 17.17
C PRO A 197 9.06 11.82 18.43
N VAL A 198 10.19 11.19 18.28
CA VAL A 198 11.10 10.94 19.41
C VAL A 198 11.63 12.27 19.94
N GLY A 199 11.58 12.45 21.26
CA GLY A 199 12.03 13.68 21.92
C GLY A 199 11.11 14.89 21.71
N SER A 200 9.89 14.70 21.19
CA SER A 200 8.90 15.77 20.98
C SER A 200 7.53 15.38 21.53
N PRO A 201 6.67 16.35 21.85
CA PRO A 201 5.29 16.08 22.26
C PRO A 201 4.51 15.30 21.22
N LYS A 202 3.48 14.58 21.68
CA LYS A 202 2.49 13.96 20.79
C LYS A 202 1.69 15.04 20.08
N VAL A 203 1.41 14.78 18.78
CA VAL A 203 0.57 15.67 17.98
C VAL A 203 -0.60 14.87 17.43
N THR A 204 -1.82 15.33 17.69
CA THR A 204 -3.05 14.63 17.25
C THR A 204 -3.80 15.47 16.24
N PHE A 205 -4.21 14.84 15.14
CA PHE A 205 -5.00 15.46 14.08
C PHE A 205 -6.36 14.77 13.95
N SER A 206 -7.41 15.57 13.84
CA SER A 206 -8.76 15.07 13.52
C SER A 206 -8.91 14.93 12.00
N ILE A 207 -9.34 13.76 11.55
CA ILE A 207 -9.57 13.48 10.14
C ILE A 207 -11.08 13.54 9.89
N ARG A 208 -11.54 14.51 9.13
CA ARG A 208 -12.94 14.58 8.71
C ARG A 208 -13.10 13.65 7.50
N SER A 209 -13.90 12.59 7.66
CA SER A 209 -14.31 11.76 6.53
C SER A 209 -15.19 12.59 5.62
N TYR A 210 -14.76 12.87 4.43
CA TYR A 210 -15.67 13.26 3.37
C TYR A 210 -16.44 12.00 2.93
N SER A 211 -17.72 11.90 3.32
CA SER A 211 -18.62 10.87 2.83
C SER A 211 -19.13 11.25 1.44
N GLY A 212 -18.24 11.32 0.47
CA GLY A 212 -18.54 11.46 -0.94
C GLY A 212 -18.30 10.13 -1.62
N ASP A 213 -19.33 9.61 -2.25
CA ASP A 213 -19.33 8.39 -3.07
C ASP A 213 -18.18 8.47 -4.12
N PRO A 214 -17.25 7.50 -4.23
CA PRO A 214 -16.10 7.60 -5.12
C PRO A 214 -16.42 7.44 -6.62
N MET A 215 -17.71 7.46 -7.02
CA MET A 215 -18.12 7.12 -8.39
C MET A 215 -18.76 8.25 -9.21
N THR A 216 -18.76 9.52 -8.78
CA THR A 216 -19.19 10.60 -9.64
C THR A 216 -18.09 11.64 -9.77
N GLY A 217 -17.40 11.59 -10.92
CA GLY A 217 -16.45 12.61 -11.31
C GLY A 217 -17.12 13.94 -11.53
N THR A 218 -16.90 14.87 -10.63
CA THR A 218 -17.11 16.31 -10.88
C THR A 218 -16.01 17.07 -10.13
N ASN A 219 -15.25 17.85 -10.87
CA ASN A 219 -14.24 18.75 -10.35
C ASN A 219 -14.89 19.76 -9.39
N ALA A 220 -14.61 19.62 -8.12
CA ALA A 220 -14.81 20.69 -7.14
C ALA A 220 -13.49 20.88 -6.40
N GLU A 221 -12.81 21.98 -6.72
CA GLU A 221 -11.80 22.55 -5.84
C GLU A 221 -12.49 22.94 -4.54
N THR A 222 -12.24 22.22 -3.48
CA THR A 222 -12.73 22.57 -2.15
C THR A 222 -11.54 22.56 -1.21
N ASN A 223 -11.32 23.70 -0.57
CA ASN A 223 -10.40 23.90 0.54
C ASN A 223 -10.74 22.89 1.66
N ASP A 224 -9.86 21.91 1.85
CA ASP A 224 -9.98 20.91 2.91
C ASP A 224 -9.47 21.53 4.22
N ASP A 225 -10.40 22.00 5.05
CA ASP A 225 -10.11 22.47 6.40
C ASP A 225 -9.77 21.28 7.31
N VAL A 226 -8.48 21.04 7.51
CA VAL A 226 -7.96 20.15 8.55
C VAL A 226 -7.82 21.00 9.82
N GLU A 227 -8.74 20.81 10.79
CA GLU A 227 -8.65 21.47 12.08
C GLU A 227 -7.53 20.83 12.93
N VAL A 228 -6.48 21.59 13.19
CA VAL A 228 -5.36 21.20 14.05
C VAL A 228 -5.68 21.61 15.48
N LYS A 229 -5.91 20.64 16.38
CA LYS A 229 -5.86 20.84 17.83
C LYS A 229 -4.56 20.27 18.35
N GLN A 230 -3.72 21.12 18.90
CA GLN A 230 -2.59 20.73 19.75
C GLN A 230 -3.11 20.67 21.19
N GLU A 231 -3.03 19.50 21.82
CA GLU A 231 -3.17 19.28 23.26
C GLU A 231 -1.82 19.07 23.91
#